data_fa52cbeaf8d05ed663d24b90a382908c
#
_entry.id   fa52cbeaf8d05ed663d24b90a382908c
#
_cell.length_a   1.000
_cell.length_b   1.000
_cell.length_c   1.000
_cell.angle_alpha   90.00
_cell.angle_beta   90.00
_cell.angle_gamma   90.00
#
_symmetry.space_group_name_H-M   'P 1'
#
loop_
_entity.id
_entity.type
_entity.pdbx_description
1 polymer ?
#
loop_
_entity_poly.entity_id
_entity_poly.type
_entity_poly.pdbx_seq_one_letter_code
_entity_poly.pdbx_strand_id
1 'polypeptide(L)'
;MVESGQLTAMATLPWTFKLFWGPIIDSFTYEKMGRRRPWVLFAQLGMALTLIAMIFMGDISGNITLLGWMFFLHNCFASLQDVSCDALAVDVLLPEEQGKVNGAMWGSKIIGTGTGAAAMGTLLVSNGLVFTIIVQTILMFAIMAFPLFILERPGEKRFPWSRGASSKSLDQRSTQNPMVVIKSLMRAFSKGPCYFTALFILLSAINQGINGAVLPVFYNTTLGWESDSYSQFVGGPSTVLEFIGAILGGVLADRFGRRKVFFIGWGSFSL
;
A
#
# COMPACT_ATOMS: atom_id res chain seq x y z
N MET A 1 -10.61 1.65 -24.53
CA MET A 1 -9.17 1.88 -24.21
C MET A 1 -8.91 3.23 -23.51
N VAL A 2 -9.42 4.36 -24.03
CA VAL A 2 -9.22 5.69 -23.38
C VAL A 2 -9.86 5.73 -21.98
N GLU A 3 -11.08 5.24 -21.85
CA GLU A 3 -11.85 5.25 -20.60
C GLU A 3 -11.24 4.36 -19.51
N SER A 4 -10.73 3.17 -19.86
CA SER A 4 -10.02 2.29 -18.91
C SER A 4 -8.70 2.92 -18.46
N GLY A 5 -8.01 3.64 -19.34
CA GLY A 5 -6.81 4.39 -18.99
C GLY A 5 -7.08 5.53 -18.01
N GLN A 6 -8.19 6.25 -18.18
CA GLN A 6 -8.61 7.31 -17.26
C GLN A 6 -8.94 6.75 -15.86
N LEU A 7 -9.70 5.65 -15.78
CA LEU A 7 -10.00 4.99 -14.50
C LEU A 7 -8.73 4.54 -13.77
N THR A 8 -7.81 3.92 -14.50
CA THR A 8 -6.53 3.48 -13.94
C THR A 8 -5.71 4.67 -13.44
N ALA A 9 -5.64 5.76 -14.22
CA ALA A 9 -4.92 6.97 -13.82
C ALA A 9 -5.54 7.60 -12.55
N MET A 10 -6.87 7.71 -12.48
CA MET A 10 -7.55 8.24 -11.30
C MET A 10 -7.37 7.34 -10.06
N ALA A 11 -7.36 6.03 -10.22
CA ALA A 11 -7.12 5.09 -9.13
C ALA A 11 -5.67 5.11 -8.63
N THR A 12 -4.69 5.35 -9.50
CA THR A 12 -3.26 5.33 -9.13
C THR A 12 -2.73 6.68 -8.68
N LEU A 13 -3.35 7.79 -9.08
CA LEU A 13 -2.90 9.14 -8.74
C LEU A 13 -2.71 9.37 -7.23
N PRO A 14 -3.58 8.90 -6.31
CA PRO A 14 -3.37 9.07 -4.87
C PRO A 14 -2.08 8.43 -4.33
N TRP A 15 -1.58 7.39 -4.98
CA TRP A 15 -0.34 6.73 -4.59
C TRP A 15 0.90 7.58 -4.89
N THR A 16 0.83 8.49 -5.85
CA THR A 16 1.91 9.45 -6.13
C THR A 16 2.04 10.50 -5.01
N PHE A 17 0.95 10.80 -4.31
CA PHE A 17 0.92 11.74 -3.18
C PHE A 17 1.24 11.09 -1.82
N LYS A 18 1.67 9.83 -1.81
CA LYS A 18 2.03 9.08 -0.60
C LYS A 18 3.02 9.82 0.30
N LEU A 19 3.93 10.59 -0.29
CA LEU A 19 4.92 11.39 0.42
C LEU A 19 4.30 12.41 1.39
N PHE A 20 3.11 12.92 1.08
CA PHE A 20 2.44 13.91 1.93
C PHE A 20 1.76 13.31 3.15
N TRP A 21 1.41 12.02 3.10
CA TRP A 21 0.80 11.33 4.25
C TRP A 21 1.76 11.21 5.43
N GLY A 22 3.06 10.99 5.18
CA GLY A 22 4.05 10.87 6.25
C GLY A 22 4.03 12.04 7.22
N PRO A 23 4.26 13.30 6.78
CA PRO A 23 4.16 14.49 7.63
C PRO A 23 2.81 14.64 8.34
N ILE A 24 1.71 14.27 7.70
CA ILE A 24 0.36 14.37 8.28
C ILE A 24 0.23 13.39 9.46
N ILE A 25 0.52 12.11 9.25
CA ILE A 25 0.40 11.09 10.30
C ILE A 25 1.40 11.27 11.44
N ASP A 26 2.53 11.93 11.17
CA ASP A 26 3.52 12.25 12.20
C ASP A 26 3.14 13.49 13.03
N SER A 27 2.41 14.43 12.42
CA SER A 27 2.02 15.67 13.07
C SER A 27 0.73 15.56 13.87
N PHE A 28 -0.19 14.71 13.44
CA PHE A 28 -1.50 14.55 14.10
C PHE A 28 -1.59 13.15 14.71
N THR A 29 -1.21 13.04 15.97
CA THR A 29 -1.24 11.78 16.71
C THR A 29 -2.31 11.80 17.81
N TYR A 30 -3.01 10.68 18.00
CA TYR A 30 -3.93 10.50 19.12
C TYR A 30 -3.36 9.45 20.08
N GLU A 31 -2.43 9.88 20.93
CA GLU A 31 -1.61 9.03 21.81
C GLU A 31 -2.43 8.08 22.71
N LYS A 32 -3.69 8.42 23.03
CA LYS A 32 -4.54 7.59 23.89
C LYS A 32 -4.91 6.23 23.25
N MET A 33 -4.92 6.16 21.92
CA MET A 33 -5.25 4.93 21.16
C MET A 33 -4.04 4.35 20.42
N GLY A 34 -2.85 4.88 20.64
CA GLY A 34 -1.65 4.59 19.88
C GLY A 34 -1.33 5.69 18.86
N ARG A 35 -0.12 5.66 18.34
CA ARG A 35 0.34 6.70 17.41
C ARG A 35 -0.14 6.46 15.98
N ARG A 36 -0.11 5.22 15.51
CA ARG A 36 -0.41 4.83 14.12
C ARG A 36 -1.78 4.18 13.97
N ARG A 37 -2.20 3.42 14.95
CA ARG A 37 -3.46 2.67 14.95
C ARG A 37 -4.70 3.54 14.65
N PRO A 38 -4.87 4.77 15.19
CA PRO A 38 -5.99 5.63 14.84
C PRO A 38 -6.03 5.98 13.34
N TRP A 39 -4.87 6.18 12.72
CA TRP A 39 -4.76 6.47 11.30
C TRP A 39 -5.14 5.28 10.42
N VAL A 40 -4.72 4.06 10.82
CA VAL A 40 -5.13 2.82 10.14
C VAL A 40 -6.64 2.65 10.20
N LEU A 41 -7.25 2.81 11.39
CA LEU A 41 -8.70 2.72 11.57
C LEU A 41 -9.45 3.79 10.77
N PHE A 42 -8.98 5.04 10.80
CA PHE A 42 -9.56 6.13 10.04
C PHE A 42 -9.54 5.86 8.53
N ALA A 43 -8.41 5.40 8.02
CA ALA A 43 -8.26 5.07 6.60
C ALA A 43 -9.16 3.91 6.18
N GLN A 44 -9.23 2.84 6.98
CA GLN A 44 -10.12 1.69 6.73
C GLN A 44 -11.59 2.08 6.77
N LEU A 45 -11.98 2.92 7.73
CA LEU A 45 -13.35 3.45 7.79
C LEU A 45 -13.66 4.30 6.55
N GLY A 46 -12.73 5.16 6.13
CA GLY A 46 -12.87 5.95 4.90
C GLY A 46 -13.04 5.07 3.66
N MET A 47 -12.25 4.01 3.52
CA MET A 47 -12.40 3.04 2.43
C MET A 47 -13.77 2.32 2.49
N ALA A 48 -14.20 1.88 3.66
CA ALA A 48 -15.52 1.24 3.82
C ALA A 48 -16.66 2.20 3.45
N LEU A 49 -16.58 3.45 3.89
CA LEU A 49 -17.59 4.48 3.57
C LEU A 49 -17.63 4.80 2.08
N THR A 50 -16.49 4.85 1.38
CA THR A 50 -16.48 5.05 -0.08
C THR A 50 -17.11 3.87 -0.81
N LEU A 51 -16.87 2.63 -0.38
CA LEU A 51 -17.54 1.44 -0.94
C LEU A 51 -19.06 1.49 -0.71
N ILE A 52 -19.48 1.82 0.51
CA ILE A 52 -20.91 1.98 0.85
C ILE A 52 -21.55 3.08 -0.01
N ALA A 53 -20.87 4.22 -0.17
CA ALA A 53 -21.36 5.30 -1.02
C ALA A 53 -21.55 4.84 -2.47
N MET A 54 -20.64 4.02 -3.01
CA MET A 54 -20.77 3.46 -4.36
C MET A 54 -22.02 2.57 -4.50
N ILE A 55 -22.42 1.82 -3.46
CA ILE A 55 -23.64 0.99 -3.48
C ILE A 55 -24.90 1.85 -3.64
N PHE A 56 -24.93 3.02 -2.97
CA PHE A 56 -26.09 3.92 -2.98
C PHE A 56 -26.14 4.86 -4.18
N MET A 57 -25.11 4.92 -4.98
CA MET A 57 -25.07 5.82 -6.16
C MET A 57 -25.81 5.27 -7.40
N GLY A 58 -26.40 4.08 -7.33
CA GLY A 58 -27.15 3.47 -8.42
C GLY A 58 -26.23 2.96 -9.55
N ASP A 59 -26.59 3.25 -10.80
CA ASP A 59 -25.79 2.79 -11.96
C ASP A 59 -24.53 3.62 -12.16
N ILE A 60 -23.53 3.36 -11.31
CA ILE A 60 -22.18 3.94 -11.42
C ILE A 60 -21.46 3.46 -12.67
N SER A 61 -21.77 2.26 -13.16
CA SER A 61 -21.08 1.68 -14.32
C SER A 61 -21.33 2.48 -15.60
N GLY A 62 -22.47 3.17 -15.70
CA GLY A 62 -22.79 4.07 -16.79
C GLY A 62 -22.10 5.45 -16.72
N ASN A 63 -21.49 5.81 -15.56
CA ASN A 63 -20.82 7.09 -15.38
C ASN A 63 -19.35 6.93 -14.96
N ILE A 64 -18.49 6.75 -15.96
CA ILE A 64 -17.05 6.49 -15.80
C ILE A 64 -16.35 7.60 -15.02
N THR A 65 -16.74 8.84 -15.20
CA THR A 65 -16.16 9.97 -14.47
C THR A 65 -16.46 9.90 -12.98
N LEU A 66 -17.71 9.60 -12.62
CA LEU A 66 -18.12 9.43 -11.22
C LEU A 66 -17.43 8.23 -10.59
N LEU A 67 -17.36 7.11 -11.29
CA LEU A 67 -16.64 5.91 -10.87
C LEU A 67 -15.15 6.20 -10.64
N GLY A 68 -14.54 6.97 -11.54
CA GLY A 68 -13.15 7.40 -11.41
C GLY A 68 -12.90 8.25 -10.16
N TRP A 69 -13.78 9.19 -9.84
CA TRP A 69 -13.69 9.99 -8.61
C TRP A 69 -13.89 9.16 -7.34
N MET A 70 -14.77 8.17 -7.39
CA MET A 70 -14.94 7.23 -6.25
C MET A 70 -13.67 6.38 -6.04
N PHE A 71 -13.07 5.87 -7.11
CA PHE A 71 -11.80 5.16 -7.04
C PHE A 71 -10.66 6.06 -6.55
N PHE A 72 -10.59 7.30 -7.03
CA PHE A 72 -9.63 8.28 -6.52
C PHE A 72 -9.77 8.46 -5.01
N LEU A 73 -10.97 8.74 -4.53
CA LEU A 73 -11.22 8.96 -3.11
C LEU A 73 -10.92 7.71 -2.27
N HIS A 74 -11.35 6.52 -2.74
CA HIS A 74 -11.04 5.25 -2.10
C HIS A 74 -9.54 5.03 -1.98
N ASN A 75 -8.78 5.28 -3.06
CA ASN A 75 -7.34 5.11 -3.09
C ASN A 75 -6.58 6.18 -2.29
N CYS A 76 -7.15 7.36 -2.03
CA CYS A 76 -6.61 8.29 -1.05
C CYS A 76 -6.54 7.66 0.35
N PHE A 77 -7.62 7.00 0.78
CA PHE A 77 -7.63 6.28 2.06
C PHE A 77 -6.75 5.03 2.02
N ALA A 78 -6.73 4.28 0.91
CA ALA A 78 -5.88 3.11 0.76
C ALA A 78 -4.38 3.47 0.86
N SER A 79 -3.95 4.55 0.20
CA SER A 79 -2.57 5.03 0.29
C SER A 79 -2.21 5.56 1.68
N LEU A 80 -3.16 6.21 2.38
CA LEU A 80 -3.00 6.63 3.77
C LEU A 80 -2.84 5.44 4.71
N GLN A 81 -3.64 4.37 4.54
CA GLN A 81 -3.51 3.14 5.32
C GLN A 81 -2.13 2.51 5.12
N ASP A 82 -1.68 2.39 3.88
CA ASP A 82 -0.42 1.77 3.53
C ASP A 82 0.76 2.50 4.22
N VAL A 83 0.81 3.84 4.15
CA VAL A 83 1.83 4.64 4.88
C VAL A 83 1.73 4.46 6.39
N SER A 84 0.51 4.36 6.92
CA SER A 84 0.30 4.20 8.36
C SER A 84 0.77 2.83 8.85
N CYS A 85 0.55 1.77 8.07
CA CYS A 85 1.04 0.41 8.37
C CYS A 85 2.56 0.32 8.25
N ASP A 86 3.16 0.93 7.20
CA ASP A 86 4.61 1.00 7.04
C ASP A 86 5.26 1.73 8.23
N ALA A 87 4.67 2.87 8.65
CA ALA A 87 5.15 3.63 9.80
C ALA A 87 4.98 2.87 11.12
N LEU A 88 3.88 2.11 11.29
CA LEU A 88 3.67 1.25 12.45
C LEU A 88 4.75 0.16 12.54
N ALA A 89 5.07 -0.49 11.42
CA ALA A 89 6.13 -1.49 11.37
C ALA A 89 7.48 -0.91 11.80
N VAL A 90 7.82 0.31 11.33
CA VAL A 90 9.07 0.99 11.74
C VAL A 90 9.07 1.38 13.21
N ASP A 91 7.93 1.82 13.77
CA ASP A 91 7.82 2.28 15.16
C ASP A 91 7.81 1.13 16.18
N VAL A 92 7.41 -0.09 15.78
CA VAL A 92 7.22 -1.25 16.69
C VAL A 92 8.35 -2.28 16.57
N LEU A 93 8.93 -2.45 15.38
CA LEU A 93 9.91 -3.52 15.12
C LEU A 93 11.34 -3.12 15.47
N LEU A 94 12.08 -4.09 15.98
CA LEU A 94 13.53 -3.97 16.13
C LEU A 94 14.21 -3.87 14.75
N PRO A 95 15.34 -3.15 14.63
CA PRO A 95 16.07 -3.02 13.37
C PRO A 95 16.41 -4.35 12.70
N GLU A 96 16.68 -5.40 13.49
CA GLU A 96 17.05 -6.75 13.04
C GLU A 96 15.87 -7.53 12.47
N GLU A 97 14.63 -7.14 12.77
CA GLU A 97 13.40 -7.82 12.36
C GLU A 97 12.72 -7.11 11.17
N GLN A 98 13.09 -5.86 10.92
CA GLN A 98 12.43 -5.04 9.90
C GLN A 98 12.50 -5.64 8.50
N GLY A 99 13.59 -6.33 8.13
CA GLY A 99 13.74 -6.95 6.83
C GLY A 99 12.76 -8.11 6.64
N LYS A 100 12.67 -9.02 7.61
CA LYS A 100 11.76 -10.18 7.58
C LYS A 100 10.30 -9.72 7.52
N VAL A 101 9.93 -8.79 8.39
CA VAL A 101 8.54 -8.30 8.45
C VAL A 101 8.19 -7.54 7.18
N ASN A 102 9.07 -6.69 6.67
CA ASN A 102 8.85 -5.98 5.40
C ASN A 102 8.73 -6.95 4.22
N GLY A 103 9.55 -8.01 4.18
CA GLY A 103 9.42 -9.08 3.20
C GLY A 103 8.07 -9.80 3.28
N ALA A 104 7.59 -10.10 4.49
CA ALA A 104 6.28 -10.69 4.71
C ALA A 104 5.13 -9.74 4.32
N MET A 105 5.23 -8.44 4.64
CA MET A 105 4.25 -7.42 4.23
C MET A 105 4.14 -7.34 2.71
N TRP A 106 5.26 -7.28 1.98
CA TRP A 106 5.27 -7.28 0.53
C TRP A 106 4.74 -8.59 -0.06
N GLY A 107 5.17 -9.73 0.45
CA GLY A 107 4.67 -11.04 0.04
C GLY A 107 3.17 -11.16 0.22
N SER A 108 2.64 -10.75 1.37
CA SER A 108 1.20 -10.73 1.64
C SER A 108 0.45 -9.80 0.68
N LYS A 109 1.03 -8.64 0.33
CA LYS A 109 0.46 -7.70 -0.64
C LYS A 109 0.37 -8.33 -2.04
N ILE A 110 1.41 -9.03 -2.48
CA ILE A 110 1.44 -9.72 -3.78
C ILE A 110 0.33 -10.78 -3.83
N ILE A 111 0.26 -11.66 -2.83
CA ILE A 111 -0.80 -12.69 -2.75
C ILE A 111 -2.18 -12.04 -2.67
N GLY A 112 -2.34 -11.03 -1.80
CA GLY A 112 -3.61 -10.32 -1.63
C GLY A 112 -4.10 -9.65 -2.91
N THR A 113 -3.20 -9.05 -3.69
CA THR A 113 -3.53 -8.44 -4.98
C THR A 113 -3.96 -9.50 -5.99
N GLY A 114 -3.23 -10.60 -6.12
CA GLY A 114 -3.56 -11.67 -7.07
C GLY A 114 -4.86 -12.39 -6.73
N THR A 115 -5.01 -12.83 -5.47
CA THR A 115 -6.22 -13.54 -5.02
C THR A 115 -7.43 -12.61 -4.98
N GLY A 116 -7.24 -11.36 -4.56
CA GLY A 116 -8.29 -10.35 -4.53
C GLY A 116 -8.80 -10.01 -5.93
N ALA A 117 -7.90 -9.80 -6.89
CA ALA A 117 -8.27 -9.55 -8.28
C ALA A 117 -9.04 -10.73 -8.90
N ALA A 118 -8.57 -11.96 -8.68
CA ALA A 118 -9.25 -13.16 -9.17
C ALA A 118 -10.64 -13.33 -8.52
N ALA A 119 -10.73 -13.26 -7.21
CA ALA A 119 -11.99 -13.43 -6.48
C ALA A 119 -13.01 -12.33 -6.83
N MET A 120 -12.59 -11.06 -6.80
CA MET A 120 -13.48 -9.93 -7.10
C MET A 120 -13.85 -9.90 -8.60
N GLY A 121 -12.92 -10.25 -9.50
CA GLY A 121 -13.20 -10.38 -10.92
C GLY A 121 -14.25 -11.46 -11.21
N THR A 122 -14.14 -12.63 -10.58
CA THR A 122 -15.14 -13.71 -10.71
C THR A 122 -16.51 -13.26 -10.17
N LEU A 123 -16.55 -12.63 -8.99
CA LEU A 123 -17.80 -12.11 -8.42
C LEU A 123 -18.43 -11.02 -9.30
N LEU A 124 -17.62 -10.16 -9.88
CA LEU A 124 -18.08 -9.10 -10.78
C LEU A 124 -18.79 -9.67 -12.02
N VAL A 125 -18.20 -10.70 -12.62
CA VAL A 125 -18.77 -11.36 -13.82
C VAL A 125 -20.01 -12.16 -13.48
N SER A 126 -20.01 -12.89 -12.35
CA SER A 126 -21.12 -13.78 -11.99
C SER A 126 -22.30 -13.08 -11.29
N ASN A 127 -22.05 -12.06 -10.48
CA ASN A 127 -23.04 -11.44 -9.60
C ASN A 127 -23.20 -9.92 -9.80
N GLY A 128 -22.38 -9.32 -10.65
CA GLY A 128 -22.42 -7.90 -10.95
C GLY A 128 -21.72 -7.00 -9.91
N LEU A 129 -21.67 -5.72 -10.25
CA LEU A 129 -20.86 -4.72 -9.53
C LEU A 129 -21.32 -4.52 -8.07
N VAL A 130 -22.62 -4.35 -7.84
CA VAL A 130 -23.16 -4.04 -6.52
C VAL A 130 -22.88 -5.16 -5.52
N PHE A 131 -23.10 -6.42 -5.92
CA PHE A 131 -22.82 -7.58 -5.06
C PHE A 131 -21.33 -7.66 -4.73
N THR A 132 -20.47 -7.44 -5.70
CA THR A 132 -19.01 -7.44 -5.52
C THR A 132 -18.57 -6.37 -4.51
N ILE A 133 -19.13 -5.16 -4.60
CA ILE A 133 -18.83 -4.07 -3.65
C ILE A 133 -19.34 -4.41 -2.25
N ILE A 134 -20.49 -5.05 -2.12
CA ILE A 134 -21.01 -5.51 -0.80
C ILE A 134 -20.03 -6.51 -0.17
N VAL A 135 -19.59 -7.52 -0.92
CA VAL A 135 -18.61 -8.51 -0.42
C VAL A 135 -17.31 -7.82 -0.02
N GLN A 136 -16.80 -6.90 -0.83
CA GLN A 136 -15.59 -6.14 -0.53
C GLN A 136 -15.76 -5.28 0.73
N THR A 137 -16.92 -4.67 0.93
CA THR A 137 -17.25 -3.89 2.13
C THR A 137 -17.25 -4.76 3.39
N ILE A 138 -17.84 -5.95 3.32
CA ILE A 138 -17.83 -6.90 4.44
C ILE A 138 -16.40 -7.32 4.78
N LEU A 139 -15.59 -7.65 3.77
CA LEU A 139 -14.18 -7.98 3.96
C LEU A 139 -13.40 -6.82 4.58
N MET A 140 -13.69 -5.58 4.17
CA MET A 140 -13.05 -4.38 4.73
C MET A 140 -13.36 -4.25 6.22
N PHE A 141 -14.62 -4.44 6.65
CA PHE A 141 -14.96 -4.42 8.06
C PHE A 141 -14.35 -5.59 8.84
N ALA A 142 -14.24 -6.77 8.24
CA ALA A 142 -13.57 -7.91 8.85
C ALA A 142 -12.08 -7.63 9.07
N ILE A 143 -11.40 -7.00 8.09
CA ILE A 143 -10.00 -6.59 8.21
C ILE A 143 -9.85 -5.47 9.26
N MET A 144 -10.79 -4.53 9.33
CA MET A 144 -10.78 -3.44 10.31
C MET A 144 -10.88 -3.96 11.75
N ALA A 145 -11.44 -5.15 11.95
CA ALA A 145 -11.48 -5.77 13.27
C ALA A 145 -10.08 -6.02 13.85
N PHE A 146 -9.07 -6.32 13.02
CA PHE A 146 -7.70 -6.55 13.50
C PHE A 146 -7.12 -5.34 14.23
N PRO A 147 -6.97 -4.15 13.63
CA PRO A 147 -6.46 -2.99 14.34
C PRO A 147 -7.42 -2.47 15.42
N LEU A 148 -8.70 -2.87 15.41
CA LEU A 148 -9.64 -2.54 16.46
C LEU A 148 -9.38 -3.32 17.74
N PHE A 149 -9.06 -4.61 17.64
CA PHE A 149 -8.85 -5.50 18.78
C PHE A 149 -7.39 -5.61 19.20
N ILE A 150 -6.44 -5.49 18.26
CA ILE A 150 -5.02 -5.55 18.52
C ILE A 150 -4.53 -4.13 18.86
N LEU A 151 -4.00 -3.98 20.08
CA LEU A 151 -3.44 -2.71 20.54
C LEU A 151 -2.01 -2.55 20.01
N GLU A 152 -1.63 -1.33 19.65
CA GLU A 152 -0.25 -0.99 19.25
C GLU A 152 0.71 -1.19 20.43
N ARG A 153 0.26 -0.83 21.64
CA ARG A 153 1.01 -0.99 22.88
C ARG A 153 0.11 -1.42 24.04
N PRO A 154 0.64 -2.15 25.02
CA PRO A 154 -0.12 -2.53 26.21
C PRO A 154 -0.63 -1.30 26.98
N GLY A 155 -1.88 -1.35 27.39
CA GLY A 155 -2.52 -0.27 28.19
C GLY A 155 -3.19 0.84 27.39
N GLU A 156 -3.11 0.86 26.09
CA GLU A 156 -3.81 1.83 25.23
C GLU A 156 -5.34 1.63 25.26
N LYS A 157 -6.05 2.70 24.94
CA LYS A 157 -7.51 2.65 24.75
C LYS A 157 -7.87 1.95 23.45
N ARG A 158 -8.87 1.09 23.48
CA ARG A 158 -9.43 0.50 22.26
C ARG A 158 -10.22 1.51 21.44
N PHE A 159 -11.00 2.34 22.12
CA PHE A 159 -11.84 3.39 21.55
C PHE A 159 -11.61 4.71 22.28
N PRO A 160 -11.95 5.86 21.68
CA PRO A 160 -11.81 7.17 22.32
C PRO A 160 -12.51 7.28 23.68
N TRP A 161 -13.62 6.55 23.83
CA TRP A 161 -14.46 6.54 25.05
C TRP A 161 -14.19 5.37 26.00
N SER A 162 -13.33 4.42 25.61
CA SER A 162 -13.01 3.28 26.49
C SER A 162 -12.08 3.67 27.64
N ARG A 163 -12.09 2.89 28.71
CA ARG A 163 -11.14 3.03 29.82
C ARG A 163 -9.78 2.51 29.38
N GLY A 164 -8.72 3.23 29.70
CA GLY A 164 -7.35 2.86 29.46
C GLY A 164 -6.43 3.95 29.94
N ALA A 165 -5.24 3.61 30.41
CA ALA A 165 -4.21 4.56 30.75
C ALA A 165 -3.57 5.06 29.44
N SER A 166 -3.37 6.35 29.31
CA SER A 166 -2.51 6.90 28.27
C SER A 166 -1.10 6.37 28.54
N SER A 167 -0.55 5.59 27.63
CA SER A 167 0.85 5.22 27.68
C SER A 167 1.70 6.48 27.45
N LYS A 168 2.02 7.19 28.53
CA LYS A 168 3.02 8.26 28.52
C LYS A 168 4.45 7.71 28.37
N SER A 169 4.58 6.43 28.08
CA SER A 169 5.83 5.74 28.14
C SER A 169 6.53 5.69 26.78
N LEU A 170 7.78 6.07 26.81
CA LEU A 170 8.91 5.66 25.99
C LEU A 170 9.19 6.39 24.69
N ASP A 171 8.28 7.08 24.04
CA ASP A 171 8.65 7.89 22.91
C ASP A 171 8.27 9.36 23.17
N GLN A 172 9.24 10.13 23.68
CA GLN A 172 9.17 11.60 23.82
C GLN A 172 9.18 12.32 22.45
N ARG A 173 8.83 11.64 21.38
CA ARG A 173 8.53 12.29 20.11
C ARG A 173 7.15 12.94 20.23
N SER A 174 7.13 14.08 20.94
CA SER A 174 5.96 14.99 20.97
C SER A 174 5.43 15.21 19.55
N THR A 175 4.12 15.37 19.45
CA THR A 175 3.43 15.87 18.23
C THR A 175 4.26 17.01 17.64
N GLN A 176 4.90 16.76 16.50
CA GLN A 176 5.77 17.74 15.88
C GLN A 176 4.95 18.66 15.01
N ASN A 177 5.29 19.95 15.01
CA ASN A 177 4.68 20.90 14.08
C ASN A 177 4.93 20.41 12.63
N PRO A 178 3.89 20.31 11.77
CA PRO A 178 4.01 19.86 10.38
C PRO A 178 5.14 20.52 9.61
N MET A 179 5.36 21.82 9.85
CA MET A 179 6.44 22.58 9.21
C MET A 179 7.83 22.11 9.64
N VAL A 180 7.99 21.67 10.88
CA VAL A 180 9.25 21.09 11.37
C VAL A 180 9.51 19.75 10.71
N VAL A 181 8.48 18.91 10.58
CA VAL A 181 8.57 17.61 9.91
C VAL A 181 8.95 17.79 8.44
N ILE A 182 8.28 18.69 7.72
CA ILE A 182 8.58 19.00 6.31
C ILE A 182 10.00 19.53 6.16
N LYS A 183 10.44 20.47 7.01
CA LYS A 183 11.82 20.99 6.98
C LYS A 183 12.85 19.90 7.26
N SER A 184 12.57 18.99 8.20
CA SER A 184 13.47 17.87 8.51
C SER A 184 13.56 16.90 7.35
N LEU A 185 12.44 16.62 6.66
CA LEU A 185 12.37 15.79 5.46
C LEU A 185 13.20 16.42 4.32
N MET A 186 12.99 17.71 4.02
CA MET A 186 13.78 18.42 3.01
C MET A 186 15.27 18.41 3.33
N ARG A 187 15.63 18.58 4.61
CA ARG A 187 17.04 18.49 5.06
C ARG A 187 17.57 17.07 4.93
N ALA A 188 16.77 16.03 5.13
CA ALA A 188 17.17 14.66 4.90
C ALA A 188 17.45 14.40 3.41
N PHE A 189 16.59 14.86 2.50
CA PHE A 189 16.79 14.75 1.05
C PHE A 189 18.01 15.55 0.55
N SER A 190 18.46 16.57 1.28
CA SER A 190 19.69 17.31 0.95
C SER A 190 20.96 16.51 1.26
N LYS A 191 20.88 15.40 2.01
CA LYS A 191 22.02 14.53 2.30
C LYS A 191 22.24 13.57 1.14
N GLY A 192 23.49 13.41 0.70
CA GLY A 192 23.87 12.60 -0.44
C GLY A 192 23.24 11.20 -0.47
N PRO A 193 23.32 10.37 0.61
CA PRO A 193 22.72 9.05 0.59
C PRO A 193 21.20 9.05 0.35
N CYS A 194 20.46 9.98 0.97
CA CYS A 194 19.02 10.11 0.78
C CYS A 194 18.67 10.58 -0.64
N TYR A 195 19.42 11.53 -1.17
CA TYR A 195 19.25 12.01 -2.55
C TYR A 195 19.47 10.88 -3.57
N PHE A 196 20.58 10.13 -3.47
CA PHE A 196 20.82 9.00 -4.36
C PHE A 196 19.78 7.90 -4.26
N THR A 197 19.29 7.61 -3.03
CA THR A 197 18.20 6.64 -2.84
C THR A 197 16.91 7.13 -3.48
N ALA A 198 16.55 8.39 -3.33
CA ALA A 198 15.37 8.98 -3.95
C ALA A 198 15.47 8.95 -5.49
N LEU A 199 16.62 9.33 -6.04
CA LEU A 199 16.88 9.26 -7.48
C LEU A 199 16.78 7.82 -8.00
N PHE A 200 17.34 6.85 -7.26
CA PHE A 200 17.26 5.44 -7.61
C PHE A 200 15.81 4.94 -7.63
N ILE A 201 15.01 5.28 -6.60
CA ILE A 201 13.59 4.91 -6.54
C ILE A 201 12.84 5.52 -7.73
N LEU A 202 13.09 6.78 -8.07
CA LEU A 202 12.48 7.44 -9.22
C LEU A 202 12.82 6.73 -10.54
N LEU A 203 14.09 6.41 -10.77
CA LEU A 203 14.52 5.70 -11.97
C LEU A 203 13.94 4.29 -12.04
N SER A 204 13.84 3.59 -10.90
CA SER A 204 13.22 2.27 -10.83
C SER A 204 11.71 2.34 -11.13
N ALA A 205 11.02 3.36 -10.64
CA ALA A 205 9.60 3.56 -10.93
C ALA A 205 9.36 3.88 -12.42
N ILE A 206 10.21 4.69 -13.04
CA ILE A 206 10.17 4.97 -14.49
C ILE A 206 10.41 3.68 -15.28
N ASN A 207 11.44 2.90 -14.93
CA ASN A 207 11.72 1.62 -15.57
C ASN A 207 10.54 0.65 -15.45
N GLN A 208 9.93 0.54 -14.27
CA GLN A 208 8.77 -0.31 -14.05
C GLN A 208 7.55 0.15 -14.88
N GLY A 209 7.31 1.45 -14.98
CA GLY A 209 6.26 2.03 -15.82
C GLY A 209 6.48 1.74 -17.32
N ILE A 210 7.70 1.89 -17.81
CA ILE A 210 8.06 1.59 -19.20
C ILE A 210 7.87 0.09 -19.48
N ASN A 211 8.41 -0.77 -18.62
CA ASN A 211 8.24 -2.23 -18.78
C ASN A 211 6.77 -2.65 -18.75
N GLY A 212 5.98 -2.09 -17.85
CA GLY A 212 4.55 -2.37 -17.79
C GLY A 212 3.77 -1.96 -19.05
N ALA A 213 4.23 -0.93 -19.75
CA ALA A 213 3.61 -0.49 -21.01
C ALA A 213 4.14 -1.25 -22.24
N VAL A 214 5.45 -1.50 -22.30
CA VAL A 214 6.13 -2.03 -23.49
C VAL A 214 6.09 -3.56 -23.54
N LEU A 215 6.29 -4.25 -22.42
CA LEU A 215 6.39 -5.72 -22.42
C LEU A 215 5.13 -6.41 -22.95
N PRO A 216 3.90 -6.05 -22.54
CA PRO A 216 2.69 -6.68 -23.10
C PRO A 216 2.60 -6.54 -24.62
N VAL A 217 2.93 -5.34 -25.13
CA VAL A 217 2.93 -5.05 -26.56
C VAL A 217 4.00 -5.88 -27.28
N PHE A 218 5.21 -5.91 -26.76
CA PHE A 218 6.33 -6.68 -27.33
C PHE A 218 6.04 -8.18 -27.39
N TYR A 219 5.53 -8.77 -26.31
CA TYR A 219 5.16 -10.20 -26.29
C TYR A 219 4.07 -10.52 -27.29
N ASN A 220 3.07 -9.64 -27.42
CA ASN A 220 1.97 -9.86 -28.34
C ASN A 220 2.39 -9.64 -29.80
N THR A 221 3.03 -8.49 -30.12
CA THR A 221 3.30 -8.11 -31.51
C THR A 221 4.56 -8.74 -32.10
N THR A 222 5.60 -8.94 -31.29
CA THR A 222 6.90 -9.42 -31.75
C THR A 222 7.08 -10.92 -31.54
N LEU A 223 6.65 -11.43 -30.40
CA LEU A 223 6.77 -12.86 -30.07
C LEU A 223 5.52 -13.66 -30.42
N GLY A 224 4.43 -13.01 -30.83
CA GLY A 224 3.19 -13.67 -31.24
C GLY A 224 2.42 -14.33 -30.09
N TRP A 225 2.67 -13.95 -28.85
CA TRP A 225 1.94 -14.48 -27.71
C TRP A 225 0.50 -13.93 -27.71
N GLU A 226 -0.45 -14.81 -27.41
CA GLU A 226 -1.81 -14.34 -27.12
C GLU A 226 -1.82 -13.54 -25.81
N SER A 227 -2.66 -12.52 -25.75
CA SER A 227 -2.79 -11.66 -24.55
C SER A 227 -3.14 -12.46 -23.29
N ASP A 228 -3.88 -13.56 -23.47
CA ASP A 228 -4.23 -14.47 -22.38
C ASP A 228 -3.00 -15.24 -21.85
N SER A 229 -2.16 -15.76 -22.74
CA SER A 229 -0.92 -16.44 -22.37
C SER A 229 0.05 -15.54 -21.61
N TYR A 230 0.19 -14.29 -22.05
CA TYR A 230 0.98 -13.29 -21.35
C TYR A 230 0.42 -13.00 -19.93
N SER A 231 -0.90 -12.80 -19.84
CA SER A 231 -1.56 -12.53 -18.57
C SER A 231 -1.45 -13.70 -17.59
N GLN A 232 -1.58 -14.93 -18.07
CA GLN A 232 -1.39 -16.13 -17.26
C GLN A 232 0.05 -16.28 -16.77
N PHE A 233 1.04 -15.98 -17.60
CA PHE A 233 2.45 -16.03 -17.22
C PHE A 233 2.78 -14.98 -16.14
N VAL A 234 2.35 -13.75 -16.36
CA VAL A 234 2.59 -12.65 -15.40
C VAL A 234 1.77 -12.82 -14.11
N GLY A 235 0.51 -13.25 -14.22
CA GLY A 235 -0.37 -13.46 -13.06
C GLY A 235 -0.09 -14.72 -12.24
N GLY A 236 0.53 -15.74 -12.85
CA GLY A 236 0.83 -17.02 -12.21
C GLY A 236 2.30 -17.14 -11.76
N PRO A 237 3.18 -17.67 -12.62
CA PRO A 237 4.58 -17.95 -12.24
C PRO A 237 5.34 -16.72 -11.74
N SER A 238 5.18 -15.56 -12.36
CA SER A 238 5.87 -14.33 -11.95
C SER A 238 5.44 -13.89 -10.55
N THR A 239 4.14 -13.95 -10.22
CA THR A 239 3.62 -13.62 -8.89
C THR A 239 4.20 -14.54 -7.81
N VAL A 240 4.33 -15.85 -8.10
CA VAL A 240 4.94 -16.81 -7.17
C VAL A 240 6.42 -16.48 -6.95
N LEU A 241 7.16 -16.17 -8.00
CA LEU A 241 8.57 -15.78 -7.91
C LEU A 241 8.75 -14.47 -7.15
N GLU A 242 7.90 -13.48 -7.39
CA GLU A 242 7.90 -12.21 -6.65
C GLU A 242 7.63 -12.43 -5.15
N PHE A 243 6.68 -13.28 -4.81
CA PHE A 243 6.39 -13.65 -3.41
C PHE A 243 7.61 -14.30 -2.73
N ILE A 244 8.19 -15.30 -3.37
CA ILE A 244 9.39 -15.99 -2.87
C ILE A 244 10.54 -14.98 -2.72
N GLY A 245 10.75 -14.14 -3.74
CA GLY A 245 11.77 -13.09 -3.74
C GLY A 245 11.60 -12.07 -2.62
N ALA A 246 10.37 -11.66 -2.33
CA ALA A 246 10.07 -10.73 -1.24
C ALA A 246 10.45 -11.30 0.13
N ILE A 247 10.09 -12.56 0.40
CA ILE A 247 10.42 -13.23 1.67
C ILE A 247 11.92 -13.49 1.79
N LEU A 248 12.52 -14.08 0.76
CA LEU A 248 13.97 -14.39 0.77
C LEU A 248 14.80 -13.10 0.86
N GLY A 249 14.43 -12.07 0.11
CA GLY A 249 15.09 -10.78 0.14
C GLY A 249 15.07 -10.14 1.53
N GLY A 250 13.93 -10.22 2.23
CA GLY A 250 13.81 -9.76 3.61
C GLY A 250 14.73 -10.51 4.58
N VAL A 251 14.73 -11.84 4.53
CA VAL A 251 15.58 -12.69 5.38
C VAL A 251 17.07 -12.47 5.09
N LEU A 252 17.44 -12.40 3.81
CA LEU A 252 18.82 -12.15 3.40
C LEU A 252 19.29 -10.75 3.80
N ALA A 253 18.41 -9.74 3.72
CA ALA A 253 18.71 -8.38 4.12
C ALA A 253 19.02 -8.27 5.63
N ASP A 254 18.29 -9.00 6.47
CA ASP A 254 18.56 -9.03 7.91
C ASP A 254 19.84 -9.80 8.23
N ARG A 255 20.15 -10.89 7.48
CA ARG A 255 21.32 -11.74 7.73
C ARG A 255 22.64 -11.16 7.19
N PHE A 256 22.64 -10.63 5.99
CA PHE A 256 23.85 -10.19 5.27
C PHE A 256 24.01 -8.66 5.20
N GLY A 257 23.01 -7.94 5.67
CA GLY A 257 22.93 -6.48 5.66
C GLY A 257 22.25 -5.94 4.40
N ARG A 258 21.32 -5.01 4.62
CA ARG A 258 20.43 -4.42 3.59
C ARG A 258 21.18 -3.88 2.38
N ARG A 259 22.31 -3.19 2.62
CA ARG A 259 23.10 -2.59 1.54
C ARG A 259 23.68 -3.63 0.56
N LYS A 260 24.23 -4.74 1.10
CA LYS A 260 24.81 -5.79 0.25
C LYS A 260 23.75 -6.50 -0.58
N VAL A 261 22.64 -6.89 0.07
CA VAL A 261 21.54 -7.58 -0.62
C VAL A 261 20.91 -6.70 -1.69
N PHE A 262 20.75 -5.41 -1.41
CA PHE A 262 20.26 -4.45 -2.40
C PHE A 262 21.14 -4.40 -3.67
N PHE A 263 22.46 -4.28 -3.51
CA PHE A 263 23.37 -4.22 -4.67
C PHE A 263 23.45 -5.55 -5.43
N ILE A 264 23.39 -6.68 -4.74
CA ILE A 264 23.37 -7.99 -5.40
C ILE A 264 22.06 -8.18 -6.18
N GLY A 265 20.92 -7.90 -5.55
CA GLY A 265 19.61 -8.01 -6.19
C GLY A 265 19.48 -7.09 -7.41
N TRP A 266 19.97 -5.86 -7.30
CA TRP A 266 19.93 -4.92 -8.42
C TRP A 266 20.91 -5.28 -9.54
N GLY A 267 22.12 -5.72 -9.19
CA GLY A 267 23.12 -6.17 -10.17
C GLY A 267 22.67 -7.39 -10.98
N SER A 268 21.93 -8.31 -10.36
CA SER A 268 21.35 -9.46 -11.08
C SER A 268 20.17 -9.09 -12.01
N PHE A 269 19.56 -7.94 -11.81
CA PHE A 269 18.48 -7.42 -12.68
C PHE A 269 19.01 -6.68 -13.91
N SER A 270 20.29 -6.33 -13.91
CA SER A 270 20.95 -5.53 -14.97
C SER A 270 21.70 -6.40 -15.99
N LEU A 271 21.72 -7.72 -15.77
CA LEU A 271 22.26 -8.75 -16.68
C LEU A 271 21.14 -9.47 -17.42
#